data_fae080e755e7b80273d16da1076f75e3
#
_entry.id   fae080e755e7b80273d16da1076f75e3
#
_cell.length_a   1.000
_cell.length_b   1.000
_cell.length_c   1.000
_cell.angle_alpha   90.00
_cell.angle_beta   90.00
_cell.angle_gamma   90.00
#
_symmetry.space_group_name_H-M   'P 1'
#
loop_
_entity.id
_entity.type
_entity.pdbx_description
1 polymer ?
#
loop_
_entity_poly.entity_id
_entity_poly.type
_entity_poly.pdbx_seq_one_letter_code
_entity_poly.pdbx_strand_id
1 'polypeptide(L)'
;MSAILVAVDGALAADWAKAFRAQPGAIVRTWPDAIGDPKDIATACVWRAPHGLLATLPNLKLIVNLGAGADHLLADPSLPNVPIVRAADPDLSMRVTEYVVLHTLRYHRRQPLYDAQQRHRVWKEHHQPAASEVNVGVMGLGVIGTEAARVLARIGFSVAGWSASAKTIDGVVTFQGAAGLDPFLARTEILVCLLPLTPATAGILDRKLFARLKRDGAANGAYLINAGRGPLQVDADILAALDDGTLAGATLDVFPQEPLPPDSPMWAHPKVTVTPHNAGDILPDLLAAQVMRQIARLERGGPLENSVDRRRGY
;
A
#
# COMPACT_ATOMS: atom_id res chain seq x y z
N MET A 1 28.74 -20.70 3.95
CA MET A 1 27.60 -19.76 4.15
C MET A 1 26.73 -19.85 2.92
N SER A 2 25.42 -19.89 3.12
CA SER A 2 24.45 -19.97 2.02
C SER A 2 24.32 -18.61 1.33
N ALA A 3 24.09 -18.60 0.02
CA ALA A 3 23.92 -17.37 -0.74
C ALA A 3 22.50 -16.79 -0.58
N ILE A 4 22.41 -15.47 -0.72
CA ILE A 4 21.16 -14.70 -0.78
C ILE A 4 20.93 -14.36 -2.26
N LEU A 5 19.81 -14.78 -2.82
CA LEU A 5 19.35 -14.32 -4.13
C LEU A 5 18.60 -13.00 -3.98
N VAL A 6 18.99 -12.01 -4.74
CA VAL A 6 18.24 -10.75 -4.92
C VAL A 6 17.55 -10.81 -6.29
N ALA A 7 16.23 -10.97 -6.28
CA ALA A 7 15.41 -11.00 -7.49
C ALA A 7 14.36 -9.87 -7.42
N VAL A 8 14.77 -8.71 -7.87
CA VAL A 8 13.97 -7.47 -7.89
C VAL A 8 13.81 -7.03 -9.34
N ASP A 9 12.59 -6.78 -9.75
CA ASP A 9 12.31 -6.21 -11.06
C ASP A 9 12.46 -4.69 -11.05
N GLY A 10 13.03 -4.14 -12.13
CA GLY A 10 13.14 -2.70 -12.35
C GLY A 10 14.43 -2.04 -11.87
N ALA A 11 14.42 -0.70 -11.82
CA ALA A 11 15.61 0.13 -11.63
C ALA A 11 16.30 -0.05 -10.27
N LEU A 12 15.58 -0.50 -9.25
CA LEU A 12 16.11 -0.67 -7.88
C LEU A 12 16.92 -1.96 -7.67
N ALA A 13 16.97 -2.87 -8.65
CA ALA A 13 17.68 -4.16 -8.52
C ALA A 13 19.15 -3.99 -8.13
N ALA A 14 19.84 -3.01 -8.74
CA ALA A 14 21.25 -2.73 -8.45
C ALA A 14 21.46 -2.19 -7.03
N ASP A 15 20.58 -1.32 -6.56
CA ASP A 15 20.66 -0.72 -5.22
C ASP A 15 20.43 -1.78 -4.14
N TRP A 16 19.46 -2.68 -4.33
CA TRP A 16 19.23 -3.82 -3.46
C TRP A 16 20.43 -4.75 -3.40
N ALA A 17 21.02 -5.10 -4.56
CA ALA A 17 22.19 -5.93 -4.61
C ALA A 17 23.39 -5.28 -3.89
N LYS A 18 23.58 -3.97 -4.06
CA LYS A 18 24.62 -3.18 -3.38
C LYS A 18 24.40 -3.19 -1.87
N ALA A 19 23.19 -2.91 -1.41
CA ALA A 19 22.85 -2.88 0.01
C ALA A 19 23.08 -4.22 0.70
N PHE A 20 22.74 -5.33 0.06
CA PHE A 20 23.03 -6.67 0.61
C PHE A 20 24.52 -7.00 0.59
N ARG A 21 25.27 -6.65 -0.47
CA ARG A 21 26.73 -6.85 -0.53
C ARG A 21 27.48 -6.08 0.55
N ALA A 22 26.94 -4.96 1.02
CA ALA A 22 27.51 -4.19 2.11
C ALA A 22 27.33 -4.86 3.49
N GLN A 23 26.47 -5.88 3.60
CA GLN A 23 26.24 -6.56 4.88
C GLN A 23 27.37 -7.56 5.19
N PRO A 24 27.87 -7.61 6.44
CA PRO A 24 28.94 -8.52 6.82
C PRO A 24 28.58 -9.99 6.55
N GLY A 25 29.46 -10.70 5.82
CA GLY A 25 29.32 -12.13 5.55
C GLY A 25 28.25 -12.49 4.51
N ALA A 26 27.62 -11.53 3.85
CA ALA A 26 26.62 -11.79 2.81
C ALA A 26 27.26 -12.27 1.50
N ILE A 27 26.84 -13.42 1.00
CA ILE A 27 27.15 -13.91 -0.35
C ILE A 27 25.92 -13.60 -1.20
N VAL A 28 26.01 -12.62 -2.11
CA VAL A 28 24.87 -12.10 -2.88
C VAL A 28 24.91 -12.61 -4.32
N ARG A 29 23.81 -13.18 -4.75
CA ARG A 29 23.51 -13.55 -6.14
C ARG A 29 22.41 -12.63 -6.66
N THR A 30 22.38 -12.37 -7.95
CA THR A 30 21.39 -11.49 -8.58
C THR A 30 20.71 -12.18 -9.75
N TRP A 31 19.39 -12.04 -9.84
CA TRP A 31 18.61 -12.48 -10.99
C TRP A 31 18.45 -11.29 -11.96
N PRO A 32 18.46 -11.54 -13.29
CA PRO A 32 18.66 -12.83 -13.96
C PRO A 32 20.13 -13.21 -14.18
N ASP A 33 21.08 -12.28 -14.12
CA ASP A 33 22.39 -12.41 -14.76
C ASP A 33 23.44 -13.18 -13.96
N ALA A 34 23.28 -13.28 -12.63
CA ALA A 34 24.33 -13.85 -11.78
C ALA A 34 23.76 -14.73 -10.64
N ILE A 35 22.92 -15.68 -10.98
CA ILE A 35 22.33 -16.64 -10.02
C ILE A 35 23.36 -17.62 -9.47
N GLY A 36 24.34 -18.03 -10.28
CA GLY A 36 25.29 -19.06 -9.91
C GLY A 36 24.63 -20.45 -9.80
N ASP A 37 25.14 -21.31 -8.88
CA ASP A 37 24.49 -22.60 -8.63
C ASP A 37 23.24 -22.39 -7.75
N PRO A 38 22.05 -22.78 -8.21
CA PRO A 38 20.81 -22.69 -7.44
C PRO A 38 20.85 -23.44 -6.10
N LYS A 39 21.71 -24.44 -5.97
CA LYS A 39 21.90 -25.23 -4.73
C LYS A 39 22.55 -24.43 -3.60
N ASP A 40 23.28 -23.36 -3.92
CA ASP A 40 23.92 -22.49 -2.94
C ASP A 40 22.95 -21.54 -2.26
N ILE A 41 21.77 -21.31 -2.85
CA ILE A 41 20.82 -20.29 -2.43
C ILE A 41 19.89 -20.84 -1.36
N ALA A 42 19.96 -20.27 -0.16
CA ALA A 42 19.04 -20.60 0.94
C ALA A 42 18.05 -19.50 1.27
N THR A 43 18.28 -18.26 0.87
CA THR A 43 17.37 -17.14 1.06
C THR A 43 17.13 -16.42 -0.27
N ALA A 44 15.90 -16.11 -0.58
CA ALA A 44 15.53 -15.29 -1.72
C ALA A 44 14.84 -13.99 -1.24
N CYS A 45 15.44 -12.85 -1.58
CA CYS A 45 14.90 -11.52 -1.36
C CYS A 45 14.29 -11.04 -2.67
N VAL A 46 12.96 -10.87 -2.69
CA VAL A 46 12.22 -10.74 -3.95
C VAL A 46 11.24 -9.58 -3.95
N TRP A 47 11.11 -8.95 -5.12
CA TRP A 47 10.04 -8.02 -5.45
C TRP A 47 9.64 -8.20 -6.91
N ARG A 48 8.38 -8.60 -7.14
CA ARG A 48 7.84 -8.93 -8.48
C ARG A 48 8.68 -9.97 -9.24
N ALA A 49 9.26 -10.93 -8.53
CA ALA A 49 9.99 -12.03 -9.15
C ALA A 49 9.06 -12.86 -10.07
N PRO A 50 9.57 -13.37 -11.23
CA PRO A 50 8.75 -14.20 -12.11
C PRO A 50 8.25 -15.44 -11.40
N HIS A 51 7.02 -15.87 -11.73
CA HIS A 51 6.48 -17.14 -11.28
C HIS A 51 7.39 -18.30 -11.72
N GLY A 52 7.56 -19.29 -10.87
CA GLY A 52 8.42 -20.43 -11.10
C GLY A 52 9.87 -20.25 -10.70
N LEU A 53 10.39 -19.02 -10.60
CA LEU A 53 11.79 -18.78 -10.22
C LEU A 53 12.15 -19.45 -8.90
N LEU A 54 11.36 -19.26 -7.87
CA LEU A 54 11.65 -19.77 -6.52
C LEU A 54 11.59 -21.30 -6.45
N ALA A 55 10.80 -21.94 -7.30
CA ALA A 55 10.74 -23.40 -7.39
C ALA A 55 12.04 -24.03 -7.95
N THR A 56 12.89 -23.25 -8.62
CA THR A 56 14.18 -23.72 -9.13
C THR A 56 15.29 -23.78 -8.07
N LEU A 57 15.00 -23.34 -6.83
CA LEU A 57 15.96 -23.23 -5.73
C LEU A 57 15.78 -24.38 -4.74
N PRO A 58 16.52 -25.53 -4.90
CA PRO A 58 16.23 -26.75 -4.15
C PRO A 58 16.52 -26.64 -2.65
N ASN A 59 17.39 -25.73 -2.25
CA ASN A 59 17.79 -25.54 -0.85
C ASN A 59 17.21 -24.27 -0.21
N LEU A 60 16.19 -23.67 -0.83
CA LEU A 60 15.54 -22.47 -0.32
C LEU A 60 14.90 -22.73 1.06
N LYS A 61 15.18 -21.88 2.03
CA LYS A 61 14.71 -21.96 3.42
C LYS A 61 13.88 -20.74 3.85
N LEU A 62 14.06 -19.60 3.17
CA LEU A 62 13.42 -18.35 3.51
C LEU A 62 13.15 -17.54 2.24
N ILE A 63 11.94 -17.02 2.14
CA ILE A 63 11.58 -15.99 1.16
C ILE A 63 11.38 -14.68 1.92
N VAL A 64 12.04 -13.63 1.47
CA VAL A 64 11.87 -12.27 1.99
C VAL A 64 11.21 -11.43 0.90
N ASN A 65 9.97 -11.06 1.12
CA ASN A 65 9.29 -10.10 0.27
C ASN A 65 9.76 -8.69 0.61
N LEU A 66 10.37 -8.01 -0.35
CA LEU A 66 10.96 -6.68 -0.17
C LEU A 66 9.92 -5.53 -0.21
N GLY A 67 8.65 -5.85 -0.10
CA GLY A 67 7.54 -4.91 -0.01
C GLY A 67 6.57 -5.25 1.11
N ALA A 68 5.60 -4.38 1.37
CA ALA A 68 4.59 -4.59 2.41
C ALA A 68 3.56 -5.67 2.05
N GLY A 69 3.15 -5.75 0.79
CA GLY A 69 2.17 -6.73 0.31
C GLY A 69 2.84 -7.92 -0.39
N ALA A 70 2.41 -9.13 -0.08
CA ALA A 70 2.95 -10.38 -0.61
C ALA A 70 2.03 -11.07 -1.64
N ASP A 71 1.01 -10.37 -2.12
CA ASP A 71 -0.01 -10.85 -3.03
C ASP A 71 0.57 -11.46 -4.32
N HIS A 72 1.57 -10.81 -4.92
CA HIS A 72 2.25 -11.30 -6.13
C HIS A 72 3.01 -12.63 -5.92
N LEU A 73 3.57 -12.84 -4.72
CA LEU A 73 4.20 -14.10 -4.37
C LEU A 73 3.17 -15.21 -4.18
N LEU A 74 2.08 -14.89 -3.47
CA LEU A 74 1.04 -15.87 -3.16
C LEU A 74 0.22 -16.27 -4.39
N ALA A 75 0.28 -15.48 -5.47
CA ALA A 75 -0.30 -15.81 -6.76
C ALA A 75 0.51 -16.84 -7.56
N ASP A 76 1.77 -17.13 -7.18
CA ASP A 76 2.58 -18.15 -7.86
C ASP A 76 2.16 -19.57 -7.43
N PRO A 77 1.58 -20.39 -8.34
CA PRO A 77 1.15 -21.75 -8.02
C PRO A 77 2.31 -22.69 -7.70
N SER A 78 3.53 -22.33 -8.07
CA SER A 78 4.75 -23.11 -7.83
C SER A 78 5.52 -22.66 -6.59
N LEU A 79 4.98 -21.74 -5.80
CA LEU A 79 5.64 -21.14 -4.66
C LEU A 79 6.05 -22.19 -3.61
N PRO A 80 7.37 -22.34 -3.29
CA PRO A 80 7.83 -23.32 -2.33
C PRO A 80 7.20 -23.15 -0.95
N ASN A 81 6.98 -24.27 -0.25
CA ASN A 81 6.42 -24.26 1.09
C ASN A 81 7.47 -23.98 2.17
N VAL A 82 8.06 -22.79 2.10
CA VAL A 82 9.01 -22.28 3.09
C VAL A 82 8.45 -21.01 3.74
N PRO A 83 8.95 -20.58 4.90
CA PRO A 83 8.55 -19.33 5.53
C PRO A 83 8.71 -18.14 4.58
N ILE A 84 7.73 -17.22 4.63
CA ILE A 84 7.77 -15.93 3.94
C ILE A 84 7.73 -14.85 5.01
N VAL A 85 8.68 -13.93 4.97
CA VAL A 85 8.64 -12.70 5.77
C VAL A 85 8.51 -11.50 4.83
N ARG A 86 7.91 -10.43 5.29
CA ARG A 86 7.76 -9.20 4.51
C ARG A 86 8.52 -8.04 5.14
N ALA A 87 8.84 -7.06 4.33
CA ALA A 87 9.30 -5.79 4.82
C ALA A 87 8.22 -5.16 5.70
N ALA A 88 8.56 -4.88 6.95
CA ALA A 88 7.72 -4.13 7.87
C ALA A 88 8.65 -3.19 8.62
N ASP A 89 9.07 -2.15 7.93
CA ASP A 89 9.89 -1.10 8.47
C ASP A 89 8.98 0.00 9.04
N PRO A 90 9.23 0.49 10.26
CA PRO A 90 8.54 1.68 10.78
C PRO A 90 8.65 2.88 9.84
N ASP A 91 9.78 3.05 9.15
CA ASP A 91 9.99 4.11 8.17
C ASP A 91 9.07 3.98 6.95
N LEU A 92 8.86 2.77 6.43
CA LEU A 92 7.88 2.51 5.37
C LEU A 92 6.46 2.91 5.81
N SER A 93 6.08 2.56 7.04
CA SER A 93 4.76 2.92 7.56
C SER A 93 4.60 4.43 7.67
N MET A 94 5.66 5.15 8.06
CA MET A 94 5.64 6.60 8.15
C MET A 94 5.56 7.25 6.77
N ARG A 95 6.29 6.76 5.76
CA ARG A 95 6.23 7.28 4.37
C ARG A 95 4.84 7.17 3.77
N VAL A 96 4.20 5.99 3.90
CA VAL A 96 2.80 5.84 3.45
C VAL A 96 1.87 6.76 4.26
N THR A 97 2.14 6.95 5.54
CA THR A 97 1.37 7.89 6.37
C THR A 97 1.53 9.33 5.89
N GLU A 98 2.73 9.77 5.54
CA GLU A 98 2.99 11.09 4.95
C GLU A 98 2.20 11.29 3.65
N TYR A 99 2.21 10.29 2.78
CA TYR A 99 1.41 10.30 1.55
C TYR A 99 -0.09 10.46 1.83
N VAL A 100 -0.62 9.65 2.74
CA VAL A 100 -2.03 9.71 3.14
C VAL A 100 -2.38 11.07 3.74
N VAL A 101 -1.54 11.60 4.62
CA VAL A 101 -1.73 12.92 5.25
C VAL A 101 -1.69 14.04 4.21
N LEU A 102 -0.71 14.02 3.30
CA LEU A 102 -0.60 15.01 2.22
C LEU A 102 -1.89 15.09 1.41
N HIS A 103 -2.39 13.96 0.93
CA HIS A 103 -3.56 13.93 0.07
C HIS A 103 -4.87 14.18 0.83
N THR A 104 -4.96 13.76 2.08
CA THR A 104 -6.08 14.12 2.97
C THR A 104 -6.13 15.64 3.20
N LEU A 105 -5.00 16.27 3.53
CA LEU A 105 -4.90 17.72 3.70
C LEU A 105 -5.16 18.46 2.39
N ARG A 106 -4.71 17.94 1.26
CA ARG A 106 -4.98 18.51 -0.07
C ARG A 106 -6.49 18.65 -0.33
N TYR A 107 -7.28 17.60 -0.01
CA TYR A 107 -8.73 17.66 -0.12
C TYR A 107 -9.38 18.54 0.94
N HIS A 108 -9.00 18.37 2.20
CA HIS A 108 -9.47 19.18 3.31
C HIS A 108 -9.26 20.68 3.06
N ARG A 109 -8.07 21.08 2.58
CA ARG A 109 -7.71 22.48 2.29
C ARG A 109 -8.19 22.94 0.91
N ARG A 110 -8.99 22.15 0.20
CA ARG A 110 -9.56 22.46 -1.13
C ARG A 110 -8.49 22.84 -2.15
N GLN A 111 -7.28 22.27 -2.05
CA GLN A 111 -6.16 22.60 -2.91
C GLN A 111 -6.48 22.46 -4.41
N PRO A 112 -7.19 21.39 -4.89
CA PRO A 112 -7.56 21.27 -6.31
C PRO A 112 -8.41 22.45 -6.83
N LEU A 113 -9.29 22.98 -5.97
CA LEU A 113 -10.08 24.17 -6.31
C LEU A 113 -9.19 25.41 -6.43
N TYR A 114 -8.31 25.64 -5.49
CA TYR A 114 -7.39 26.78 -5.53
C TYR A 114 -6.38 26.69 -6.66
N ASP A 115 -5.89 25.48 -7.00
CA ASP A 115 -5.06 25.25 -8.19
C ASP A 115 -5.79 25.64 -9.49
N ALA A 116 -7.10 25.33 -9.58
CA ALA A 116 -7.93 25.75 -10.71
C ALA A 116 -8.14 27.27 -10.72
N GLN A 117 -8.46 27.88 -9.59
CA GLN A 117 -8.61 29.34 -9.47
C GLN A 117 -7.32 30.08 -9.84
N GLN A 118 -6.16 29.58 -9.42
CA GLN A 118 -4.86 30.17 -9.79
C GLN A 118 -4.66 30.16 -11.30
N ARG A 119 -4.94 29.04 -11.98
CA ARG A 119 -4.84 28.95 -13.45
C ARG A 119 -5.74 29.94 -14.17
N HIS A 120 -6.93 30.22 -13.59
CA HIS A 120 -7.90 31.16 -14.14
C HIS A 120 -7.76 32.58 -13.58
N ARG A 121 -6.75 32.84 -12.73
CA ARG A 121 -6.52 34.16 -12.07
C ARG A 121 -7.74 34.64 -11.27
N VAL A 122 -8.45 33.74 -10.61
CA VAL A 122 -9.63 34.02 -9.78
C VAL A 122 -9.20 34.12 -8.32
N TRP A 123 -9.35 35.29 -7.72
CA TRP A 123 -9.15 35.53 -6.28
C TRP A 123 -10.52 35.40 -5.58
N LYS A 124 -10.80 34.20 -5.04
CA LYS A 124 -12.06 33.94 -4.33
C LYS A 124 -11.80 33.06 -3.12
N GLU A 125 -12.24 33.50 -1.96
CA GLU A 125 -12.18 32.73 -0.72
C GLU A 125 -13.32 31.73 -0.64
N HIS A 126 -13.06 30.62 0.02
CA HIS A 126 -14.05 29.59 0.35
C HIS A 126 -13.98 29.27 1.83
N HIS A 127 -15.12 28.99 2.44
CA HIS A 127 -15.17 28.57 3.84
C HIS A 127 -14.29 27.33 4.06
N GLN A 128 -13.42 27.41 5.07
CA GLN A 128 -12.53 26.34 5.46
C GLN A 128 -13.05 25.73 6.77
N PRO A 129 -13.55 24.47 6.76
CA PRO A 129 -13.98 23.80 7.98
C PRO A 129 -12.78 23.48 8.89
N ALA A 130 -13.05 23.27 10.18
CA ALA A 130 -12.05 22.69 11.07
C ALA A 130 -11.81 21.20 10.71
N ALA A 131 -10.61 20.68 11.01
CA ALA A 131 -10.32 19.27 10.76
C ALA A 131 -11.28 18.33 11.51
N SER A 132 -11.74 18.72 12.70
CA SER A 132 -12.70 17.95 13.52
C SER A 132 -14.09 17.80 12.89
N GLU A 133 -14.45 18.64 11.93
CA GLU A 133 -15.72 18.58 11.21
C GLU A 133 -15.65 17.63 10.00
N VAL A 134 -14.45 17.23 9.56
CA VAL A 134 -14.21 16.36 8.41
C VAL A 134 -13.99 14.92 8.84
N ASN A 135 -14.76 14.02 8.24
CA ASN A 135 -14.73 12.60 8.56
C ASN A 135 -13.81 11.84 7.59
N VAL A 136 -12.70 11.32 8.11
CA VAL A 136 -11.75 10.50 7.35
C VAL A 136 -11.94 9.03 7.72
N GLY A 137 -12.13 8.18 6.72
CA GLY A 137 -12.25 6.73 6.90
C GLY A 137 -11.02 6.01 6.37
N VAL A 138 -10.41 5.14 7.17
CA VAL A 138 -9.27 4.30 6.77
C VAL A 138 -9.71 2.85 6.66
N MET A 139 -9.71 2.31 5.43
CA MET A 139 -9.94 0.89 5.16
C MET A 139 -8.61 0.12 5.22
N GLY A 140 -8.52 -0.84 6.16
CA GLY A 140 -7.31 -1.62 6.37
C GLY A 140 -6.49 -1.13 7.58
N LEU A 141 -6.82 -1.65 8.78
CA LEU A 141 -6.14 -1.30 10.04
C LEU A 141 -5.00 -2.31 10.35
N GLY A 142 -4.12 -2.54 9.38
CA GLY A 142 -2.83 -3.18 9.59
C GLY A 142 -1.83 -2.21 10.24
N VAL A 143 -0.53 -2.53 10.19
CA VAL A 143 0.53 -1.67 10.77
C VAL A 143 0.46 -0.26 10.17
N ILE A 144 0.46 -0.16 8.84
CA ILE A 144 0.43 1.12 8.10
C ILE A 144 -0.87 1.88 8.36
N GLY A 145 -2.03 1.22 8.17
CA GLY A 145 -3.31 1.91 8.32
C GLY A 145 -3.63 2.34 9.76
N THR A 146 -3.12 1.61 10.75
CA THR A 146 -3.21 2.02 12.15
C THR A 146 -2.40 3.29 12.41
N GLU A 147 -1.19 3.38 11.86
CA GLU A 147 -0.34 4.57 12.02
C GLU A 147 -0.95 5.78 11.29
N ALA A 148 -1.40 5.60 10.04
CA ALA A 148 -2.07 6.66 9.29
C ALA A 148 -3.32 7.18 10.04
N ALA A 149 -4.15 6.29 10.59
CA ALA A 149 -5.33 6.67 11.36
C ALA A 149 -4.98 7.48 12.62
N ARG A 150 -3.93 7.07 13.35
CA ARG A 150 -3.44 7.80 14.54
C ARG A 150 -2.93 9.20 14.20
N VAL A 151 -2.14 9.33 13.14
CA VAL A 151 -1.60 10.63 12.72
C VAL A 151 -2.72 11.56 12.27
N LEU A 152 -3.67 11.08 11.49
CA LEU A 152 -4.85 11.85 11.08
C LEU A 152 -5.68 12.31 12.29
N ALA A 153 -5.88 11.45 13.29
CA ALA A 153 -6.57 11.83 14.53
C ALA A 153 -5.77 12.90 15.33
N ARG A 154 -4.44 12.81 15.37
CA ARG A 154 -3.58 13.84 16.01
C ARG A 154 -3.64 15.19 15.30
N ILE A 155 -3.83 15.21 13.97
CA ILE A 155 -4.06 16.46 13.20
C ILE A 155 -5.42 17.08 13.58
N GLY A 156 -6.33 16.28 14.14
CA GLY A 156 -7.63 16.72 14.61
C GLY A 156 -8.81 16.26 13.76
N PHE A 157 -8.61 15.40 12.75
CA PHE A 157 -9.72 14.85 11.97
C PHE A 157 -10.63 13.93 12.80
N SER A 158 -11.91 13.85 12.43
CA SER A 158 -12.84 12.82 12.91
C SER A 158 -12.55 11.51 12.18
N VAL A 159 -11.72 10.63 12.79
CA VAL A 159 -11.21 9.43 12.10
C VAL A 159 -12.03 8.19 12.45
N ALA A 160 -12.38 7.42 11.42
CA ALA A 160 -12.89 6.07 11.54
C ALA A 160 -11.96 5.08 10.82
N GLY A 161 -11.94 3.83 11.30
CA GLY A 161 -11.20 2.76 10.65
C GLY A 161 -12.04 1.50 10.47
N TRP A 162 -11.84 0.79 9.35
CA TRP A 162 -12.50 -0.50 9.09
C TRP A 162 -11.49 -1.60 8.81
N SER A 163 -11.73 -2.78 9.37
CA SER A 163 -10.91 -3.98 9.16
C SER A 163 -11.72 -5.26 9.29
N ALA A 164 -11.19 -6.39 8.79
CA ALA A 164 -11.82 -7.70 8.92
C ALA A 164 -11.96 -8.17 10.37
N SER A 165 -11.01 -7.82 11.24
CA SER A 165 -10.98 -8.18 12.66
C SER A 165 -11.11 -6.96 13.56
N ALA A 166 -11.60 -7.16 14.78
CA ALA A 166 -11.70 -6.10 15.78
C ALA A 166 -10.34 -5.43 16.04
N LYS A 167 -10.36 -4.11 16.15
CA LYS A 167 -9.21 -3.28 16.49
C LYS A 167 -9.65 -2.24 17.52
N THR A 168 -8.73 -1.87 18.41
CA THR A 168 -8.87 -0.72 19.30
C THR A 168 -7.72 0.22 19.03
N ILE A 169 -8.03 1.43 18.62
CA ILE A 169 -7.04 2.47 18.29
C ILE A 169 -7.49 3.75 18.99
N ASP A 170 -6.60 4.31 19.82
CA ASP A 170 -6.91 5.52 20.56
C ASP A 170 -7.24 6.68 19.60
N GLY A 171 -8.33 7.40 19.90
CA GLY A 171 -8.82 8.51 19.09
C GLY A 171 -9.47 8.12 17.75
N VAL A 172 -9.69 6.82 17.47
CA VAL A 172 -10.26 6.31 16.22
C VAL A 172 -11.49 5.45 16.48
N VAL A 173 -12.60 5.76 15.84
CA VAL A 173 -13.81 4.91 15.87
C VAL A 173 -13.60 3.71 14.96
N THR A 174 -13.66 2.49 15.48
CA THR A 174 -13.35 1.28 14.70
C THR A 174 -14.58 0.46 14.37
N PHE A 175 -14.61 -0.04 13.12
CA PHE A 175 -15.64 -0.92 12.58
C PHE A 175 -15.02 -2.23 12.10
N GLN A 176 -15.77 -3.34 12.16
CA GLN A 176 -15.24 -4.63 11.77
C GLN A 176 -16.20 -5.44 10.90
N GLY A 177 -15.62 -6.28 10.02
CA GLY A 177 -16.35 -7.25 9.22
C GLY A 177 -17.41 -6.66 8.31
N ALA A 178 -18.24 -7.52 7.73
CA ALA A 178 -19.27 -7.08 6.78
C ALA A 178 -20.32 -6.15 7.40
N ALA A 179 -20.75 -6.45 8.64
CA ALA A 179 -21.75 -5.62 9.31
C ALA A 179 -21.25 -4.19 9.66
N GLY A 180 -19.93 -4.03 9.81
CA GLY A 180 -19.32 -2.73 10.11
C GLY A 180 -19.06 -1.88 8.87
N LEU A 181 -19.17 -2.42 7.66
CA LEU A 181 -18.82 -1.69 6.44
C LEU A 181 -19.78 -0.54 6.14
N ASP A 182 -21.08 -0.78 6.17
CA ASP A 182 -22.08 0.25 5.86
C ASP A 182 -22.05 1.44 6.83
N PRO A 183 -22.05 1.26 8.17
CA PRO A 183 -21.96 2.40 9.08
C PRO A 183 -20.59 3.12 9.01
N PHE A 184 -19.53 2.43 8.63
CA PHE A 184 -18.22 3.04 8.35
C PHE A 184 -18.30 3.96 7.12
N LEU A 185 -18.83 3.48 6.00
CA LEU A 185 -18.94 4.26 4.75
C LEU A 185 -19.88 5.45 4.88
N ALA A 186 -21.03 5.26 5.54
CA ALA A 186 -22.06 6.29 5.69
C ALA A 186 -21.57 7.55 6.46
N ARG A 187 -20.49 7.44 7.23
CA ARG A 187 -19.88 8.59 7.92
C ARG A 187 -18.64 9.13 7.22
N THR A 188 -18.08 8.43 6.23
CA THR A 188 -16.77 8.72 5.62
C THR A 188 -16.93 9.69 4.45
N GLU A 189 -16.22 10.83 4.51
CA GLU A 189 -16.10 11.82 3.43
C GLU A 189 -14.82 11.61 2.62
N ILE A 190 -13.69 11.38 3.30
CA ILE A 190 -12.39 11.08 2.64
C ILE A 190 -12.04 9.64 2.96
N LEU A 191 -12.14 8.77 1.95
CA LEU A 191 -11.84 7.35 2.08
C LEU A 191 -10.39 7.08 1.72
N VAL A 192 -9.63 6.53 2.67
CA VAL A 192 -8.27 6.05 2.47
C VAL A 192 -8.28 4.52 2.42
N CYS A 193 -7.83 3.94 1.33
CA CYS A 193 -7.73 2.49 1.17
C CYS A 193 -6.27 2.02 1.31
N LEU A 194 -6.03 1.20 2.34
CA LEU A 194 -4.76 0.54 2.64
C LEU A 194 -4.96 -0.97 2.86
N LEU A 195 -5.99 -1.52 2.20
CA LEU A 195 -6.30 -2.96 2.26
C LEU A 195 -5.24 -3.79 1.53
N PRO A 196 -4.98 -5.01 2.00
CA PRO A 196 -4.28 -6.00 1.19
C PRO A 196 -5.18 -6.47 0.04
N LEU A 197 -4.58 -6.89 -1.06
CA LEU A 197 -5.29 -7.58 -2.13
C LEU A 197 -5.51 -9.03 -1.76
N THR A 198 -6.77 -9.43 -1.70
CA THR A 198 -7.22 -10.80 -1.46
C THR A 198 -8.45 -11.06 -2.33
N PRO A 199 -8.88 -12.33 -2.52
CA PRO A 199 -10.14 -12.60 -3.23
C PRO A 199 -11.37 -11.86 -2.67
N ALA A 200 -11.38 -11.57 -1.38
CA ALA A 200 -12.47 -10.87 -0.71
C ALA A 200 -12.40 -9.33 -0.87
N THR A 201 -11.26 -8.78 -1.25
CA THR A 201 -11.05 -7.33 -1.38
C THR A 201 -10.86 -6.88 -2.82
N ALA A 202 -10.63 -7.80 -3.77
CA ALA A 202 -10.53 -7.50 -5.18
C ALA A 202 -11.81 -6.79 -5.66
N GLY A 203 -11.66 -5.62 -6.33
CA GLY A 203 -12.76 -4.82 -6.84
C GLY A 203 -13.66 -4.20 -5.77
N ILE A 204 -13.24 -4.14 -4.51
CA ILE A 204 -14.07 -3.59 -3.43
C ILE A 204 -14.35 -2.08 -3.61
N LEU A 205 -13.43 -1.36 -4.25
CA LEU A 205 -13.58 0.06 -4.58
C LEU A 205 -14.37 0.19 -5.89
N ASP A 206 -15.66 -0.07 -5.80
CA ASP A 206 -16.62 -0.06 -6.90
C ASP A 206 -17.66 1.06 -6.73
N ARG A 207 -18.50 1.25 -7.75
CA ARG A 207 -19.58 2.24 -7.74
C ARG A 207 -20.55 2.08 -6.56
N LYS A 208 -20.81 0.83 -6.15
CA LYS A 208 -21.73 0.54 -5.04
C LYS A 208 -21.15 1.01 -3.72
N LEU A 209 -19.84 0.85 -3.53
CA LEU A 209 -19.15 1.36 -2.34
C LEU A 209 -19.16 2.90 -2.35
N PHE A 210 -18.81 3.54 -3.47
CA PHE A 210 -18.75 5.01 -3.53
C PHE A 210 -20.13 5.66 -3.28
N ALA A 211 -21.21 5.05 -3.73
CA ALA A 211 -22.57 5.55 -3.50
C ALA A 211 -22.96 5.64 -2.00
N ARG A 212 -22.30 4.87 -1.13
CA ARG A 212 -22.53 4.84 0.33
C ARG A 212 -21.71 5.87 1.10
N LEU A 213 -20.74 6.53 0.46
CA LEU A 213 -19.92 7.55 1.12
C LEU A 213 -20.74 8.80 1.44
N LYS A 214 -20.38 9.46 2.54
CA LYS A 214 -20.98 10.74 2.93
C LYS A 214 -20.50 11.86 1.99
N ARG A 215 -21.44 12.62 1.39
CA ARG A 215 -21.15 13.70 0.43
C ARG A 215 -21.55 15.08 0.93
N ASP A 216 -22.46 15.13 1.90
CA ASP A 216 -23.08 16.36 2.45
C ASP A 216 -22.39 16.88 3.72
N GLY A 217 -21.17 16.44 3.98
CA GLY A 217 -20.38 16.86 5.13
C GLY A 217 -19.47 18.05 4.84
N ALA A 218 -18.58 18.32 5.79
CA ALA A 218 -17.71 19.50 5.78
C ALA A 218 -16.63 19.47 4.68
N ALA A 219 -16.23 18.27 4.20
CA ALA A 219 -15.31 18.14 3.07
C ALA A 219 -15.92 18.59 1.74
N ASN A 220 -17.26 18.75 1.67
CA ASN A 220 -18.00 19.19 0.49
C ASN A 220 -17.83 18.21 -0.69
N GLY A 221 -18.10 16.94 -0.45
CA GLY A 221 -18.00 15.83 -1.39
C GLY A 221 -17.34 14.60 -0.79
N ALA A 222 -17.34 13.50 -1.54
CA ALA A 222 -16.62 12.29 -1.18
C ALA A 222 -15.33 12.18 -1.99
N TYR A 223 -14.25 11.75 -1.34
CA TYR A 223 -12.93 11.62 -1.95
C TYR A 223 -12.36 10.23 -1.72
N LEU A 224 -11.59 9.74 -2.69
CA LEU A 224 -10.87 8.47 -2.60
C LEU A 224 -9.36 8.71 -2.60
N ILE A 225 -8.65 8.03 -1.71
CA ILE A 225 -7.19 7.89 -1.73
C ILE A 225 -6.90 6.38 -1.71
N ASN A 226 -6.33 5.84 -2.80
CA ASN A 226 -5.92 4.44 -2.85
C ASN A 226 -4.39 4.33 -2.90
N ALA A 227 -3.80 3.89 -1.79
CA ALA A 227 -2.39 3.53 -1.66
C ALA A 227 -2.22 2.08 -1.17
N GLY A 228 -3.22 1.22 -1.45
CA GLY A 228 -3.19 -0.22 -1.18
C GLY A 228 -2.67 -1.01 -2.37
N ARG A 229 -3.59 -1.49 -3.22
CA ARG A 229 -3.28 -2.24 -4.45
C ARG A 229 -4.21 -1.83 -5.58
N GLY A 230 -3.70 -1.84 -6.81
CA GLY A 230 -4.49 -1.47 -8.00
C GLY A 230 -5.75 -2.31 -8.19
N PRO A 231 -5.68 -3.65 -8.15
CA PRO A 231 -6.86 -4.48 -8.32
C PRO A 231 -7.91 -4.41 -7.20
N LEU A 232 -7.71 -3.60 -6.16
CA LEU A 232 -8.77 -3.23 -5.21
C LEU A 232 -9.82 -2.32 -5.85
N GLN A 233 -9.47 -1.57 -6.89
CA GLN A 233 -10.31 -0.59 -7.56
C GLN A 233 -10.86 -1.10 -8.90
N VAL A 234 -12.02 -0.58 -9.26
CA VAL A 234 -12.61 -0.72 -10.59
C VAL A 234 -12.49 0.63 -11.30
N ASP A 235 -11.51 0.75 -12.21
CA ASP A 235 -11.14 2.03 -12.85
C ASP A 235 -12.33 2.71 -13.54
N ALA A 236 -13.14 1.93 -14.27
CA ALA A 236 -14.33 2.44 -14.95
C ALA A 236 -15.36 3.03 -13.95
N ASP A 237 -15.51 2.43 -12.78
CA ASP A 237 -16.43 2.87 -11.74
C ASP A 237 -15.92 4.16 -11.07
N ILE A 238 -14.61 4.31 -10.90
CA ILE A 238 -14.00 5.54 -10.38
C ILE A 238 -14.27 6.69 -11.36
N LEU A 239 -13.97 6.50 -12.66
CA LEU A 239 -14.21 7.52 -13.68
C LEU A 239 -15.67 7.93 -13.73
N ALA A 240 -16.59 6.96 -13.79
CA ALA A 240 -18.02 7.23 -13.79
C ALA A 240 -18.48 7.98 -12.52
N ALA A 241 -17.92 7.64 -11.34
CA ALA A 241 -18.24 8.31 -10.08
C ALA A 241 -17.69 9.75 -10.01
N LEU A 242 -16.57 10.02 -10.66
CA LEU A 242 -16.01 11.37 -10.79
C LEU A 242 -16.80 12.24 -11.77
N ASP A 243 -17.27 11.64 -12.87
CA ASP A 243 -18.06 12.32 -13.90
C ASP A 243 -19.42 12.73 -13.38
N ASP A 244 -20.13 11.84 -12.69
CA ASP A 244 -21.48 12.11 -12.15
C ASP A 244 -21.46 12.82 -10.78
N GLY A 245 -20.28 13.06 -10.20
CA GLY A 245 -20.13 13.77 -8.93
C GLY A 245 -20.35 12.91 -7.68
N THR A 246 -20.52 11.60 -7.80
CA THR A 246 -20.52 10.66 -6.67
C THR A 246 -19.19 10.74 -5.90
N LEU A 247 -18.06 10.90 -6.62
CA LEU A 247 -16.77 11.29 -6.08
C LEU A 247 -16.41 12.71 -6.52
N ALA A 248 -15.93 13.52 -5.59
CA ALA A 248 -15.41 14.86 -5.84
C ALA A 248 -13.94 14.86 -6.29
N GLY A 249 -13.20 13.80 -6.01
CA GLY A 249 -11.81 13.61 -6.43
C GLY A 249 -11.27 12.24 -6.03
N ALA A 250 -10.23 11.80 -6.74
CA ALA A 250 -9.50 10.57 -6.43
C ALA A 250 -7.99 10.80 -6.52
N THR A 251 -7.25 10.25 -5.55
CA THR A 251 -5.80 10.12 -5.57
C THR A 251 -5.45 8.65 -5.63
N LEU A 252 -4.74 8.24 -6.68
CA LEU A 252 -4.45 6.85 -6.98
C LEU A 252 -2.94 6.67 -7.12
N ASP A 253 -2.35 5.91 -6.20
CA ASP A 253 -0.92 5.56 -6.23
C ASP A 253 -0.68 4.23 -6.94
N VAL A 254 -1.74 3.44 -7.09
CA VAL A 254 -1.69 2.07 -7.60
C VAL A 254 -2.76 1.84 -8.67
N PHE A 255 -2.44 0.96 -9.63
CA PHE A 255 -3.32 0.65 -10.76
C PHE A 255 -3.36 -0.86 -11.03
N PRO A 256 -4.46 -1.39 -11.62
CA PRO A 256 -4.54 -2.80 -12.01
C PRO A 256 -3.43 -3.22 -12.98
N GLN A 257 -3.01 -2.30 -13.85
CA GLN A 257 -1.84 -2.45 -14.73
C GLN A 257 -0.81 -1.38 -14.38
N GLU A 258 0.40 -1.81 -14.06
CA GLU A 258 1.54 -0.95 -13.74
C GLU A 258 2.76 -1.36 -14.58
N PRO A 259 3.44 -0.40 -15.26
CA PRO A 259 3.13 1.03 -15.32
C PRO A 259 1.75 1.34 -15.92
N LEU A 260 1.11 2.43 -15.44
CA LEU A 260 -0.16 2.88 -16.00
C LEU A 260 0.00 3.19 -17.49
N PRO A 261 -0.80 2.57 -18.39
CA PRO A 261 -0.69 2.78 -19.82
C PRO A 261 -0.78 4.27 -20.21
N PRO A 262 0.02 4.72 -21.20
CA PRO A 262 0.03 6.15 -21.61
C PRO A 262 -1.32 6.66 -22.14
N ASP A 263 -2.16 5.77 -22.64
CA ASP A 263 -3.51 6.05 -23.16
C ASP A 263 -4.62 5.94 -22.11
N SER A 264 -4.26 5.65 -20.87
CA SER A 264 -5.25 5.56 -19.79
C SER A 264 -5.97 6.90 -19.59
N PRO A 265 -7.31 6.90 -19.51
CA PRO A 265 -8.10 8.11 -19.25
C PRO A 265 -7.82 8.74 -17.89
N MET A 266 -7.24 8.00 -16.95
CA MET A 266 -6.86 8.49 -15.63
C MET A 266 -5.87 9.67 -15.70
N TRP A 267 -4.96 9.68 -16.70
CA TRP A 267 -3.98 10.77 -16.87
C TRP A 267 -4.61 12.13 -17.16
N ALA A 268 -5.67 12.13 -17.95
CA ALA A 268 -6.31 13.36 -18.41
C ALA A 268 -7.47 13.84 -17.53
N HIS A 269 -7.95 12.99 -16.60
CA HIS A 269 -9.13 13.32 -15.81
C HIS A 269 -8.82 14.41 -14.76
N PRO A 270 -9.51 15.59 -14.78
CA PRO A 270 -9.13 16.75 -13.97
C PRO A 270 -9.29 16.58 -12.46
N LYS A 271 -10.06 15.58 -12.02
CA LYS A 271 -10.29 15.25 -10.61
C LYS A 271 -9.45 14.06 -10.13
N VAL A 272 -8.55 13.53 -10.98
CA VAL A 272 -7.63 12.43 -10.61
C VAL A 272 -6.23 12.97 -10.36
N THR A 273 -5.62 12.52 -9.28
CA THR A 273 -4.19 12.65 -9.03
C THR A 273 -3.56 11.27 -9.15
N VAL A 274 -2.60 11.15 -10.07
CA VAL A 274 -1.83 9.91 -10.31
C VAL A 274 -0.46 10.05 -9.67
N THR A 275 -0.02 9.02 -8.94
CA THR A 275 1.36 8.85 -8.50
C THR A 275 1.86 7.45 -8.86
N PRO A 276 3.16 7.25 -9.15
CA PRO A 276 3.66 6.01 -9.76
C PRO A 276 4.07 4.95 -8.72
N HIS A 277 3.13 4.54 -7.85
CA HIS A 277 3.33 3.54 -6.80
C HIS A 277 4.50 3.89 -5.87
N ASN A 278 4.54 5.14 -5.42
CA ASN A 278 5.63 5.67 -4.59
C ASN A 278 5.18 6.18 -3.21
N ALA A 279 3.95 5.86 -2.78
CA ALA A 279 3.47 6.21 -1.45
C ALA A 279 4.37 5.68 -0.33
N GLY A 280 5.08 4.60 -0.57
CA GLY A 280 5.98 3.97 0.40
C GLY A 280 7.24 3.42 -0.24
N ASP A 281 8.19 4.28 -0.54
CA ASP A 281 9.53 3.87 -0.96
C ASP A 281 10.27 3.17 0.17
N ILE A 282 10.94 2.07 -0.19
CA ILE A 282 11.74 1.30 0.75
C ILE A 282 13.22 1.61 0.51
N LEU A 283 13.94 1.95 1.58
CA LEU A 283 15.38 2.17 1.51
C LEU A 283 16.12 0.82 1.61
N PRO A 284 16.81 0.37 0.54
CA PRO A 284 17.50 -0.91 0.52
C PRO A 284 18.49 -1.10 1.67
N ASP A 285 19.25 -0.06 2.05
CA ASP A 285 20.26 -0.14 3.09
C ASP A 285 19.68 -0.45 4.48
N LEU A 286 18.55 0.15 4.83
CA LEU A 286 17.87 -0.11 6.11
C LEU A 286 17.28 -1.51 6.17
N LEU A 287 16.64 -1.93 5.08
CA LEU A 287 15.98 -3.22 5.05
C LEU A 287 16.97 -4.39 4.92
N ALA A 288 18.09 -4.24 4.20
CA ALA A 288 19.10 -5.28 4.10
C ALA A 288 19.60 -5.72 5.48
N ALA A 289 19.87 -4.77 6.38
CA ALA A 289 20.28 -5.09 7.76
C ALA A 289 19.18 -5.84 8.54
N GLN A 290 17.89 -5.50 8.33
CA GLN A 290 16.78 -6.22 8.94
C GLN A 290 16.68 -7.65 8.41
N VAL A 291 16.83 -7.84 7.11
CA VAL A 291 16.82 -9.17 6.47
C VAL A 291 17.93 -10.05 7.03
N MET A 292 19.15 -9.51 7.20
CA MET A 292 20.24 -10.27 7.81
C MET A 292 19.91 -10.73 9.22
N ARG A 293 19.21 -9.92 10.01
CA ARG A 293 18.71 -10.35 11.34
C ARG A 293 17.70 -11.50 11.24
N GLN A 294 16.80 -11.48 10.27
CA GLN A 294 15.84 -12.57 10.05
C GLN A 294 16.54 -13.88 9.64
N ILE A 295 17.53 -13.81 8.76
CA ILE A 295 18.37 -14.95 8.36
C ILE A 295 19.07 -15.55 9.60
N ALA A 296 19.72 -14.71 10.38
CA ALA A 296 20.41 -15.14 11.59
C ALA A 296 19.45 -15.73 12.65
N ARG A 297 18.21 -15.28 12.73
CA ARG A 297 17.17 -15.87 13.59
C ARG A 297 16.76 -17.25 13.09
N LEU A 298 16.52 -17.40 11.79
CA LEU A 298 16.16 -18.67 11.17
C LEU A 298 17.26 -19.72 11.42
N GLU A 299 18.54 -19.35 11.22
CA GLU A 299 19.69 -20.25 11.43
C GLU A 299 19.80 -20.74 12.87
N ARG A 300 19.38 -19.91 13.84
CA ARG A 300 19.35 -20.27 15.27
C ARG A 300 18.05 -20.96 15.71
N GLY A 301 17.11 -21.24 14.78
CA GLY A 301 15.81 -21.82 15.10
C GLY A 301 14.88 -20.88 15.88
N GLY A 302 15.14 -19.57 15.83
CA GLY A 302 14.32 -18.54 16.50
C GLY A 302 13.09 -18.15 15.69
N PRO A 303 12.12 -17.45 16.32
CA PRO A 303 10.91 -17.01 15.64
C PRO A 303 11.21 -15.91 14.61
N LEU A 304 10.57 -16.02 13.45
CA LEU A 304 10.61 -14.99 12.41
C LEU A 304 9.59 -13.89 12.71
N GLU A 305 9.97 -12.64 12.43
CA GLU A 305 9.07 -11.49 12.52
C GLU A 305 8.42 -11.19 11.18
N ASN A 306 7.21 -10.60 11.20
CA ASN A 306 6.48 -10.17 10.02
C ASN A 306 6.21 -11.31 9.02
N SER A 307 5.99 -12.51 9.53
CA SER A 307 5.63 -13.67 8.72
C SER A 307 4.31 -13.48 8.00
N VAL A 308 4.28 -13.89 6.74
CA VAL A 308 3.06 -13.89 5.92
C VAL A 308 2.23 -15.12 6.25
N ASP A 309 0.96 -14.92 6.59
CA ASP A 309 -0.02 -16.00 6.72
C ASP A 309 -0.59 -16.33 5.33
N ARG A 310 -0.15 -17.46 4.75
CA ARG A 310 -0.60 -17.90 3.42
C ARG A 310 -2.12 -18.11 3.32
N ARG A 311 -2.80 -18.44 4.43
CA ARG A 311 -4.27 -18.66 4.44
C ARG A 311 -5.03 -17.35 4.41
N ARG A 312 -4.48 -16.32 5.04
CA ARG A 312 -5.06 -14.97 5.06
C ARG A 312 -4.69 -14.14 3.84
N GLY A 313 -3.61 -14.51 3.14
CA GLY A 313 -3.12 -13.79 1.97
C GLY A 313 -2.26 -12.55 2.31
N TYR A 314 -1.88 -12.37 3.57
CA TYR A 314 -1.07 -11.22 4.00
C TYR A 314 -0.33 -11.47 5.32
#